data_c3dd46e834e7ceb58873fad71fdfe345
#
_entry.id   c3dd46e834e7ceb58873fad71fdfe345
#
_cell.length_a   1.000
_cell.length_b   1.000
_cell.length_c   1.000
_cell.angle_alpha   90.00
_cell.angle_beta   90.00
_cell.angle_gamma   90.00
#
_symmetry.space_group_name_H-M   'P 1'
#
loop_
_entity.id
_entity.type
_entity.pdbx_description
1 polymer ?
#
loop_
_entity_poly.entity_id
_entity_poly.type
_entity_poly.pdbx_seq_one_letter_code
_entity_poly.pdbx_strand_id
1 'polypeptide(L)'
;MWKALRSKNTCKTCAVGMGGQSGGMVNETGRSLEMCKKSIQAMAADLQDAGACQHLESHAIAQLKLQTPYQLEHAGRLTQPMLYEKGSDFYRPIEWDEALTRISSALRETQPDDSFWYFSGRSSNEAGFLLQLFARLYGTNNVNNCSYYCHQASGVGLSSAVGSGTATVVLDDVEHADLVFVIGGNPPSNHPRLMTTLMQVKH
;
A
#
# COMPACT_ATOMS: atom_id res chain seq x y z
N MET A 1 -3.24 -9.82 -17.34
CA MET A 1 -1.87 -9.76 -16.74
C MET A 1 -0.82 -9.23 -17.72
N TRP A 2 -0.55 -9.83 -18.90
CA TRP A 2 0.49 -9.36 -19.84
C TRP A 2 0.33 -7.90 -20.28
N LYS A 3 -0.91 -7.46 -20.58
CA LYS A 3 -1.21 -6.06 -20.92
C LYS A 3 -0.91 -5.12 -19.76
N ALA A 4 -1.24 -5.53 -18.54
CA ALA A 4 -0.97 -4.76 -17.33
C ALA A 4 0.54 -4.66 -17.04
N LEU A 5 1.30 -5.76 -17.19
CA LEU A 5 2.77 -5.77 -17.03
C LEU A 5 3.49 -4.76 -17.94
N ARG A 6 2.90 -4.44 -19.10
CA ARG A 6 3.47 -3.50 -20.08
C ARG A 6 2.91 -2.08 -19.99
N SER A 7 1.98 -1.82 -19.09
CA SER A 7 1.38 -0.50 -18.93
C SER A 7 2.31 0.45 -18.17
N LYS A 8 2.02 1.75 -18.24
CA LYS A 8 2.70 2.77 -17.43
C LYS A 8 2.35 2.58 -15.96
N ASN A 9 3.30 2.87 -15.09
CA ASN A 9 3.13 2.80 -13.64
C ASN A 9 2.50 1.48 -13.17
N THR A 10 2.90 0.39 -13.79
CA THR A 10 2.38 -0.96 -13.51
C THR A 10 2.47 -1.33 -12.04
N CYS A 11 3.59 -1.03 -11.40
CA CYS A 11 3.78 -1.28 -9.98
C CYS A 11 3.99 0.02 -9.23
N LYS A 12 3.23 0.21 -8.16
CA LYS A 12 3.28 1.39 -7.27
C LYS A 12 3.91 1.07 -5.92
N THR A 13 4.59 -0.07 -5.81
CA THR A 13 5.10 -0.55 -4.51
C THR A 13 6.42 0.13 -4.11
N CYS A 14 7.28 0.46 -5.07
CA CYS A 14 8.54 1.15 -4.80
C CYS A 14 8.94 2.05 -5.98
N ALA A 15 9.90 2.96 -5.74
CA ALA A 15 10.38 3.91 -6.74
C ALA A 15 11.06 3.27 -7.95
N VAL A 16 11.65 2.09 -7.79
CA VAL A 16 12.28 1.32 -8.87
C VAL A 16 11.39 0.18 -9.37
N GLY A 17 10.07 0.37 -9.29
CA GLY A 17 9.07 -0.59 -9.75
C GLY A 17 9.07 -0.79 -11.26
N MET A 18 8.35 -1.84 -11.68
CA MET A 18 8.15 -2.11 -13.11
C MET A 18 7.24 -1.08 -13.76
N GLY A 19 7.54 -0.75 -15.00
CA GLY A 19 6.65 0.01 -15.86
C GLY A 19 6.90 1.50 -15.91
N GLY A 20 7.44 2.12 -14.86
CA GLY A 20 7.76 3.54 -14.84
C GLY A 20 6.80 4.45 -15.63
N GLN A 21 7.20 5.66 -15.91
CA GLN A 21 6.41 6.58 -16.74
C GLN A 21 6.38 6.18 -18.22
N SER A 22 7.40 5.48 -18.68
CA SER A 22 7.51 5.03 -20.08
C SER A 22 6.65 3.79 -20.38
N GLY A 23 6.28 3.04 -19.35
CA GLY A 23 5.60 1.76 -19.53
C GLY A 23 6.54 0.61 -19.89
N GLY A 24 5.98 -0.52 -20.28
CA GLY A 24 6.73 -1.73 -20.57
C GLY A 24 7.27 -2.41 -19.31
N MET A 25 8.33 -3.16 -19.45
CA MET A 25 9.05 -3.78 -18.33
C MET A 25 10.35 -3.02 -18.03
N VAL A 26 10.27 -1.71 -18.05
CA VAL A 26 11.37 -0.78 -17.83
C VAL A 26 11.18 -0.15 -16.45
N ASN A 27 12.24 0.04 -15.69
CA ASN A 27 12.18 0.76 -14.41
C ASN A 27 12.42 2.27 -14.60
N GLU A 28 12.34 3.04 -13.52
CA GLU A 28 12.55 4.49 -13.52
C GLU A 28 13.98 4.90 -13.98
N THR A 29 14.96 4.00 -13.84
CA THR A 29 16.35 4.24 -14.27
C THR A 29 16.58 3.87 -15.74
N GLY A 30 15.54 3.48 -16.48
CA GLY A 30 15.62 3.16 -17.92
C GLY A 30 16.10 1.74 -18.22
N ARG A 31 16.31 0.89 -17.22
CA ARG A 31 16.70 -0.49 -17.45
C ARG A 31 15.54 -1.31 -18.02
N SER A 32 15.82 -2.04 -19.08
CA SER A 32 14.85 -2.95 -19.71
C SER A 32 14.81 -4.32 -19.04
N LEU A 33 13.67 -5.02 -19.19
CA LEU A 33 13.41 -6.36 -18.67
C LEU A 33 13.55 -6.48 -17.15
N GLU A 34 13.15 -5.43 -16.45
CA GLU A 34 13.08 -5.48 -15.01
C GLU A 34 11.86 -6.28 -14.54
N MET A 35 12.09 -7.37 -13.84
CA MET A 35 11.05 -8.21 -13.26
C MET A 35 11.22 -8.29 -11.74
N CYS A 36 10.15 -8.00 -11.02
CA CYS A 36 10.10 -8.13 -9.59
C CYS A 36 8.96 -9.08 -9.17
N LYS A 37 9.30 -10.15 -8.44
CA LYS A 37 8.31 -11.11 -7.94
C LYS A 37 7.21 -10.43 -7.11
N LYS A 38 7.57 -9.45 -6.28
CA LYS A 38 6.60 -8.69 -5.47
C LYS A 38 5.68 -7.84 -6.32
N SER A 39 6.18 -7.21 -7.40
CA SER A 39 5.33 -6.50 -8.36
C SER A 39 4.30 -7.42 -9.01
N ILE A 40 4.72 -8.60 -9.44
CA ILE A 40 3.83 -9.58 -10.06
C ILE A 40 2.76 -10.07 -9.07
N GLN A 41 3.14 -10.33 -7.83
CA GLN A 41 2.21 -10.73 -6.76
C GLN A 41 1.19 -9.62 -6.47
N ALA A 42 1.64 -8.38 -6.32
CA ALA A 42 0.76 -7.24 -6.08
C ALA A 42 -0.22 -7.01 -7.24
N MET A 43 0.26 -7.11 -8.48
CA MET A 43 -0.59 -7.00 -9.66
C MET A 43 -1.62 -8.13 -9.76
N ALA A 44 -1.21 -9.36 -9.43
CA ALA A 44 -2.15 -10.50 -9.43
C ALA A 44 -3.28 -10.27 -8.42
N ALA A 45 -2.98 -9.71 -7.24
CA ALA A 45 -3.98 -9.34 -6.26
C ALA A 45 -4.89 -8.20 -6.76
N ASP A 46 -4.32 -7.18 -7.42
CA ASP A 46 -5.08 -6.03 -7.92
C ASP A 46 -5.98 -6.36 -9.14
N LEU A 47 -5.66 -7.43 -9.88
CA LEU A 47 -6.39 -7.86 -11.08
C LEU A 47 -7.42 -8.97 -10.82
N GLN A 48 -7.75 -9.22 -9.58
CA GLN A 48 -8.78 -10.21 -9.22
C GLN A 48 -10.17 -9.74 -9.68
N ASP A 49 -11.02 -10.72 -10.02
CA ASP A 49 -12.39 -10.48 -10.42
C ASP A 49 -13.27 -9.97 -9.27
N ALA A 50 -14.44 -9.45 -9.60
CA ALA A 50 -15.42 -8.84 -8.70
C ALA A 50 -16.26 -9.89 -7.93
N GLY A 51 -15.62 -10.84 -7.26
CA GLY A 51 -16.30 -11.94 -6.56
C GLY A 51 -16.56 -11.73 -5.08
N ALA A 52 -15.85 -10.77 -4.44
CA ALA A 52 -15.87 -10.66 -2.98
C ALA A 52 -17.24 -10.31 -2.40
N CYS A 53 -18.04 -9.49 -3.06
CA CYS A 53 -19.37 -9.15 -2.56
C CYS A 53 -20.25 -10.41 -2.47
N GLN A 54 -20.34 -11.18 -3.54
CA GLN A 54 -21.10 -12.43 -3.55
C GLN A 54 -20.57 -13.44 -2.53
N HIS A 55 -19.25 -13.51 -2.37
CA HIS A 55 -18.64 -14.40 -1.37
C HIS A 55 -19.06 -14.01 0.05
N LEU A 56 -19.04 -12.73 0.38
CA LEU A 56 -19.44 -12.21 1.70
C LEU A 56 -20.94 -12.37 1.97
N GLU A 57 -21.79 -12.25 0.96
CA GLU A 57 -23.23 -12.47 1.08
C GLU A 57 -23.60 -13.93 1.28
N SER A 58 -22.86 -14.84 0.65
CA SER A 58 -23.18 -16.28 0.64
C SER A 58 -22.59 -17.08 1.80
N HIS A 59 -21.69 -16.47 2.58
CA HIS A 59 -21.03 -17.12 3.70
C HIS A 59 -21.34 -16.43 5.02
N ALA A 60 -21.80 -17.20 5.99
CA ALA A 60 -22.01 -16.67 7.34
C ALA A 60 -20.67 -16.18 7.94
N ILE A 61 -20.75 -15.18 8.82
CA ILE A 61 -19.59 -14.61 9.52
C ILE A 61 -18.75 -15.70 10.20
N ALA A 62 -19.42 -16.70 10.80
CA ALA A 62 -18.73 -17.81 11.43
C ALA A 62 -17.90 -18.64 10.43
N GLN A 63 -18.40 -18.83 9.21
CA GLN A 63 -17.67 -19.51 8.12
C GLN A 63 -16.51 -18.67 7.59
N LEU A 64 -16.71 -17.36 7.43
CA LEU A 64 -15.65 -16.43 7.00
C LEU A 64 -14.48 -16.39 7.99
N LYS A 65 -14.77 -16.46 9.29
CA LYS A 65 -13.74 -16.51 10.35
C LYS A 65 -12.86 -17.77 10.30
N LEU A 66 -13.34 -18.85 9.71
CA LEU A 66 -12.58 -20.10 9.53
C LEU A 66 -11.68 -20.07 8.28
N GLN A 67 -11.91 -19.12 7.38
CA GLN A 67 -11.10 -18.98 6.18
C GLN A 67 -9.75 -18.34 6.51
N THR A 68 -8.71 -18.77 5.80
CA THR A 68 -7.39 -18.15 5.90
C THR A 68 -7.40 -16.77 5.25
N PRO A 69 -6.50 -15.85 5.66
CA PRO A 69 -6.33 -14.56 4.97
C PRO A 69 -6.13 -14.69 3.45
N TYR A 70 -5.42 -15.75 3.03
CA TYR A 70 -5.21 -16.06 1.61
C TYR A 70 -6.55 -16.36 0.89
N GLN A 71 -7.41 -17.17 1.49
CA GLN A 71 -8.73 -17.50 0.91
C GLN A 71 -9.62 -16.27 0.83
N LEU A 72 -9.65 -15.44 1.87
CA LEU A 72 -10.42 -14.19 1.88
C LEU A 72 -9.91 -13.20 0.81
N GLU A 73 -8.60 -13.05 0.68
CA GLU A 73 -8.03 -12.19 -0.36
C GLU A 73 -8.36 -12.69 -1.77
N HIS A 74 -8.37 -14.01 -1.97
CA HIS A 74 -8.65 -14.62 -3.29
C HIS A 74 -10.15 -14.75 -3.61
N ALA A 75 -11.05 -14.35 -2.70
CA ALA A 75 -12.48 -14.24 -2.98
C ALA A 75 -12.80 -13.14 -4.01
N GLY A 76 -11.83 -12.27 -4.32
CA GLY A 76 -11.96 -11.23 -5.31
C GLY A 76 -11.99 -9.82 -4.73
N ARG A 77 -12.42 -8.86 -5.55
CA ARG A 77 -12.48 -7.43 -5.17
C ARG A 77 -13.90 -7.02 -4.82
N LEU A 78 -14.03 -6.12 -3.84
CA LEU A 78 -15.30 -5.46 -3.52
C LEU A 78 -15.66 -4.48 -4.63
N THR A 79 -16.91 -4.53 -5.09
CA THR A 79 -17.45 -3.64 -6.13
C THR A 79 -18.51 -2.68 -5.61
N GLN A 80 -18.96 -2.89 -4.39
CA GLN A 80 -19.94 -2.06 -3.70
C GLN A 80 -19.71 -2.10 -2.19
N PRO A 81 -20.23 -1.13 -1.42
CA PRO A 81 -20.15 -1.16 0.02
C PRO A 81 -20.87 -2.38 0.61
N MET A 82 -20.26 -2.99 1.60
CA MET A 82 -20.83 -4.12 2.34
C MET A 82 -21.03 -3.70 3.80
N LEU A 83 -22.19 -4.01 4.35
CA LEU A 83 -22.54 -3.69 5.72
C LEU A 83 -22.67 -4.96 6.58
N TYR A 84 -22.07 -4.92 7.76
CA TYR A 84 -22.35 -5.83 8.84
C TYR A 84 -23.16 -5.12 9.92
N GLU A 85 -24.31 -5.68 10.28
CA GLU A 85 -25.11 -5.20 11.40
C GLU A 85 -24.96 -6.15 12.58
N LYS A 86 -24.79 -5.59 13.79
CA LYS A 86 -24.65 -6.39 15.01
C LYS A 86 -25.86 -7.33 15.17
N GLY A 87 -25.58 -8.61 15.26
CA GLY A 87 -26.63 -9.66 15.36
C GLY A 87 -27.02 -10.25 14.00
N SER A 88 -26.49 -9.78 12.90
CA SER A 88 -26.61 -10.46 11.60
C SER A 88 -25.59 -11.59 11.48
N ASP A 89 -25.97 -12.66 10.81
CA ASP A 89 -25.03 -13.73 10.46
C ASP A 89 -24.28 -13.47 9.16
N PHE A 90 -24.70 -12.49 8.37
CA PHE A 90 -24.16 -12.23 7.03
C PHE A 90 -23.85 -10.75 6.82
N TYR A 91 -22.92 -10.49 5.90
CA TYR A 91 -22.79 -9.17 5.29
C TYR A 91 -23.92 -8.96 4.27
N ARG A 92 -24.36 -7.72 4.12
CA ARG A 92 -25.27 -7.34 3.04
C ARG A 92 -24.70 -6.19 2.22
N PRO A 93 -24.94 -6.16 0.92
CA PRO A 93 -24.59 -4.98 0.11
C PRO A 93 -25.50 -3.80 0.46
N ILE A 94 -24.96 -2.61 0.35
CA ILE A 94 -25.70 -1.36 0.50
C ILE A 94 -25.34 -0.39 -0.62
N GLU A 95 -26.22 0.55 -0.87
CA GLU A 95 -25.93 1.64 -1.79
C GLU A 95 -24.98 2.66 -1.17
N TRP A 96 -24.22 3.37 -2.01
CA TRP A 96 -23.29 4.40 -1.56
C TRP A 96 -23.95 5.50 -0.74
N ASP A 97 -25.17 5.90 -1.09
CA ASP A 97 -25.92 6.93 -0.35
C ASP A 97 -26.26 6.46 1.08
N GLU A 98 -26.63 5.19 1.25
CA GLU A 98 -26.83 4.61 2.58
C GLU A 98 -25.49 4.57 3.35
N ALA A 99 -24.40 4.12 2.73
CA ALA A 99 -23.08 4.06 3.36
C ALA A 99 -22.63 5.46 3.83
N LEU A 100 -22.71 6.46 2.96
CA LEU A 100 -22.30 7.83 3.26
C LEU A 100 -23.18 8.46 4.34
N THR A 101 -24.49 8.20 4.33
CA THR A 101 -25.43 8.66 5.35
C THR A 101 -25.07 8.10 6.72
N ARG A 102 -24.81 6.79 6.82
CA ARG A 102 -24.41 6.13 8.07
C ARG A 102 -23.07 6.66 8.60
N ILE A 103 -22.07 6.82 7.72
CA ILE A 103 -20.77 7.38 8.08
C ILE A 103 -20.92 8.82 8.59
N SER A 104 -21.70 9.65 7.87
CA SER A 104 -21.91 11.04 8.25
C SER A 104 -22.64 11.16 9.60
N SER A 105 -23.61 10.30 9.88
CA SER A 105 -24.30 10.26 11.16
C SER A 105 -23.34 9.87 12.30
N ALA A 106 -22.57 8.84 12.11
CA ALA A 106 -21.57 8.40 13.10
C ALA A 106 -20.53 9.50 13.39
N LEU A 107 -20.06 10.19 12.35
CA LEU A 107 -19.12 11.30 12.52
C LEU A 107 -19.73 12.50 13.26
N ARG A 108 -21.01 12.79 13.05
CA ARG A 108 -21.69 13.87 13.80
C ARG A 108 -21.89 13.56 15.27
N GLU A 109 -22.00 12.29 15.61
CA GLU A 109 -22.15 11.82 16.99
C GLU A 109 -20.79 11.62 17.71
N THR A 110 -19.69 11.61 16.97
CA THR A 110 -18.34 11.43 17.50
C THR A 110 -17.68 12.81 17.71
N GLN A 111 -17.04 13.00 18.85
CA GLN A 111 -16.21 14.19 19.05
C GLN A 111 -15.00 14.11 18.12
N PRO A 112 -14.62 15.20 17.44
CA PRO A 112 -13.53 15.19 16.48
C PRO A 112 -12.21 14.60 17.02
N ASP A 113 -11.86 14.90 18.27
CA ASP A 113 -10.64 14.43 18.91
C ASP A 113 -10.69 12.94 19.34
N ASP A 114 -11.88 12.33 19.36
CA ASP A 114 -12.05 10.89 19.56
C ASP A 114 -11.87 10.10 18.24
N SER A 115 -11.60 10.79 17.13
CA SER A 115 -11.34 10.19 15.83
C SER A 115 -9.86 10.16 15.49
N PHE A 116 -9.43 9.14 14.74
CA PHE A 116 -8.08 9.03 14.20
C PHE A 116 -8.12 8.68 12.72
N TRP A 117 -7.41 9.45 11.90
CA TRP A 117 -7.40 9.34 10.46
C TRP A 117 -6.05 8.84 9.97
N TYR A 118 -6.05 7.69 9.35
CA TYR A 118 -4.83 7.04 8.89
C TYR A 118 -4.90 6.70 7.41
N PHE A 119 -3.82 6.98 6.69
CA PHE A 119 -3.71 6.58 5.29
C PHE A 119 -2.41 5.83 5.01
N SER A 120 -2.52 4.87 4.11
CA SER A 120 -1.43 4.03 3.67
C SER A 120 -0.46 4.80 2.76
N GLY A 121 0.81 4.42 2.74
CA GLY A 121 1.79 4.88 1.75
C GLY A 121 1.46 4.45 0.31
N ARG A 122 0.46 3.60 0.11
CA ARG A 122 -0.07 3.24 -1.22
C ARG A 122 -1.19 4.17 -1.70
N SER A 123 -1.66 5.06 -0.85
CA SER A 123 -2.59 6.11 -1.24
C SER A 123 -1.88 7.13 -2.13
N SER A 124 -2.58 7.72 -3.08
CA SER A 124 -2.03 8.83 -3.85
C SER A 124 -1.83 10.06 -2.96
N ASN A 125 -0.96 10.97 -3.37
CA ASN A 125 -0.74 12.22 -2.65
C ASN A 125 -2.02 13.05 -2.54
N GLU A 126 -2.84 13.06 -3.60
CA GLU A 126 -4.13 13.74 -3.65
C GLU A 126 -5.11 13.15 -2.63
N ALA A 127 -5.20 11.82 -2.54
CA ALA A 127 -6.04 11.15 -1.54
C ALA A 127 -5.57 11.45 -0.11
N GLY A 128 -4.27 11.45 0.13
CA GLY A 128 -3.68 11.82 1.42
C GLY A 128 -3.98 13.27 1.80
N PHE A 129 -3.85 14.20 0.83
CA PHE A 129 -4.19 15.60 1.02
C PHE A 129 -5.67 15.78 1.37
N LEU A 130 -6.57 15.15 0.60
CA LEU A 130 -8.01 15.24 0.84
C LEU A 130 -8.41 14.68 2.20
N LEU A 131 -7.82 13.57 2.62
CA LEU A 131 -8.09 13.02 3.95
C LEU A 131 -7.63 13.95 5.07
N GLN A 132 -6.44 14.53 4.92
CA GLN A 132 -5.94 15.51 5.89
C GLN A 132 -6.81 16.77 5.95
N LEU A 133 -7.20 17.29 4.79
CA LEU A 133 -8.11 18.44 4.70
C LEU A 133 -9.45 18.13 5.35
N PHE A 134 -10.02 16.96 5.05
CA PHE A 134 -11.29 16.53 5.63
C PHE A 134 -11.19 16.42 7.17
N ALA A 135 -10.16 15.78 7.71
CA ALA A 135 -9.98 15.64 9.15
C ALA A 135 -9.87 17.00 9.85
N ARG A 136 -9.15 17.95 9.25
CA ARG A 136 -9.03 19.31 9.79
C ARG A 136 -10.33 20.10 9.72
N LEU A 137 -11.09 19.97 8.65
CA LEU A 137 -12.43 20.58 8.53
C LEU A 137 -13.43 19.93 9.48
N TYR A 138 -13.29 18.63 9.73
CA TYR A 138 -14.07 17.92 10.75
C TYR A 138 -13.75 18.39 12.16
N GLY A 139 -12.53 18.89 12.42
CA GLY A 139 -12.14 19.54 13.67
C GLY A 139 -11.04 18.84 14.45
N THR A 140 -10.25 17.96 13.82
CA THR A 140 -9.13 17.30 14.48
C THR A 140 -7.83 17.34 13.67
N ASN A 141 -6.69 17.26 14.35
CA ASN A 141 -5.36 17.04 13.79
C ASN A 141 -4.85 15.60 13.99
N ASN A 142 -5.68 14.68 14.43
CA ASN A 142 -5.35 13.27 14.61
C ASN A 142 -5.24 12.55 13.26
N VAL A 143 -4.33 13.01 12.42
CA VAL A 143 -4.06 12.48 11.08
C VAL A 143 -2.64 11.99 11.02
N ASN A 144 -2.45 10.78 10.52
CA ASN A 144 -1.10 10.25 10.33
C ASN A 144 -1.03 9.28 9.15
N ASN A 145 0.18 8.90 8.78
CA ASN A 145 0.43 7.94 7.71
C ASN A 145 1.38 6.84 8.15
N CYS A 146 1.56 5.85 7.28
CA CYS A 146 2.43 4.71 7.55
C CYS A 146 3.89 5.12 7.77
N SER A 147 4.39 6.17 7.11
CA SER A 147 5.79 6.59 7.19
C SER A 147 6.15 7.05 8.60
N TYR A 148 5.24 7.69 9.31
CA TYR A 148 5.47 8.10 10.68
C TYR A 148 5.78 6.90 11.60
N TYR A 149 5.02 5.82 11.48
CA TYR A 149 5.21 4.63 12.31
C TYR A 149 6.34 3.72 11.83
N CYS A 150 6.74 3.83 10.57
CA CYS A 150 7.73 2.95 9.94
C CYS A 150 9.11 3.61 9.84
N HIS A 151 9.19 4.87 9.42
CA HIS A 151 10.44 5.54 9.04
C HIS A 151 10.82 6.73 9.92
N GLN A 152 9.94 7.21 10.77
CA GLN A 152 10.23 8.37 11.63
C GLN A 152 11.46 8.12 12.51
N ALA A 153 11.58 6.94 13.09
CA ALA A 153 12.74 6.56 13.89
C ALA A 153 14.05 6.64 13.09
N SER A 154 14.03 6.16 11.85
CA SER A 154 15.19 6.26 10.94
C SER A 154 15.52 7.73 10.62
N GLY A 155 14.50 8.55 10.33
CA GLY A 155 14.68 9.97 10.07
C GLY A 155 15.30 10.72 11.24
N VAL A 156 14.84 10.45 12.46
CA VAL A 156 15.39 11.03 13.68
C VAL A 156 16.83 10.58 13.91
N GLY A 157 17.11 9.28 13.78
CA GLY A 157 18.45 8.72 13.93
C GLY A 157 19.45 9.28 12.92
N LEU A 158 19.07 9.34 11.65
CA LEU A 158 19.91 9.90 10.59
C LEU A 158 20.14 11.40 10.78
N SER A 159 19.11 12.17 11.11
CA SER A 159 19.25 13.61 11.36
C SER A 159 20.20 13.88 12.53
N SER A 160 20.17 13.06 13.56
CA SER A 160 21.07 13.17 14.71
C SER A 160 22.52 12.78 14.37
N ALA A 161 22.71 11.77 13.52
CA ALA A 161 24.04 11.22 13.22
C ALA A 161 24.74 11.95 12.05
N VAL A 162 24.01 12.28 11.00
CA VAL A 162 24.57 12.83 9.74
C VAL A 162 23.97 14.17 9.32
N GLY A 163 23.07 14.74 10.14
CA GLY A 163 22.45 16.04 9.87
C GLY A 163 21.33 16.02 8.82
N SER A 164 20.95 14.85 8.28
CA SER A 164 19.90 14.71 7.29
C SER A 164 19.03 13.49 7.61
N GLY A 165 17.72 13.63 7.51
CA GLY A 165 16.76 12.53 7.70
C GLY A 165 16.67 11.55 6.53
N THR A 166 17.47 11.73 5.49
CA THR A 166 17.51 10.89 4.29
C THR A 166 18.88 10.30 4.06
N ALA A 167 18.99 9.32 3.16
CA ALA A 167 20.26 8.74 2.77
C ALA A 167 21.21 9.82 2.19
N THR A 168 22.49 9.66 2.48
CA THR A 168 23.56 10.53 1.95
C THR A 168 24.11 10.06 0.61
N VAL A 169 23.61 8.91 0.11
CA VAL A 169 24.03 8.28 -1.15
C VAL A 169 22.81 8.06 -2.04
N VAL A 170 23.04 7.99 -3.33
CA VAL A 170 22.05 7.59 -4.34
C VAL A 170 22.29 6.15 -4.77
N LEU A 171 21.33 5.55 -5.49
CA LEU A 171 21.42 4.15 -5.90
C LEU A 171 22.65 3.88 -6.79
N ASP A 172 23.01 4.84 -7.65
CA ASP A 172 24.18 4.74 -8.52
C ASP A 172 25.51 4.63 -7.73
N ASP A 173 25.61 5.26 -6.57
CA ASP A 173 26.81 5.16 -5.72
C ASP A 173 27.03 3.72 -5.25
N VAL A 174 25.94 2.98 -5.02
CA VAL A 174 26.02 1.55 -4.63
C VAL A 174 26.60 0.72 -5.77
N GLU A 175 26.30 1.06 -7.02
CA GLU A 175 26.79 0.34 -8.20
C GLU A 175 28.31 0.55 -8.43
N HIS A 176 28.87 1.65 -7.93
CA HIS A 176 30.27 2.00 -8.05
C HIS A 176 31.09 1.73 -6.76
N ALA A 177 30.47 1.12 -5.76
CA ALA A 177 31.13 0.83 -4.48
C ALA A 177 32.02 -0.42 -4.59
N ASP A 178 33.25 -0.32 -4.11
CA ASP A 178 34.16 -1.47 -4.00
C ASP A 178 33.72 -2.46 -2.91
N LEU A 179 32.98 -1.99 -1.92
CA LEU A 179 32.52 -2.81 -0.79
C LEU A 179 31.17 -2.29 -0.28
N VAL A 180 30.22 -3.21 -0.13
CA VAL A 180 28.89 -2.92 0.42
C VAL A 180 28.61 -3.78 1.64
N PHE A 181 28.30 -3.15 2.77
CA PHE A 181 27.85 -3.83 3.98
C PHE A 181 26.33 -3.82 4.07
N VAL A 182 25.71 -4.98 4.24
CA VAL A 182 24.28 -5.11 4.53
C VAL A 182 24.15 -5.57 5.98
N ILE A 183 23.72 -4.68 6.85
CA ILE A 183 23.68 -4.93 8.30
C ILE A 183 22.23 -4.86 8.79
N GLY A 184 21.72 -5.95 9.39
CA GLY A 184 20.38 -6.02 9.97
C GLY A 184 19.21 -5.90 8.99
N GLY A 185 19.49 -5.83 7.69
CA GLY A 185 18.47 -5.71 6.64
C GLY A 185 18.12 -7.06 5.99
N ASN A 186 16.91 -7.15 5.45
CA ASN A 186 16.46 -8.26 4.61
C ASN A 186 15.99 -7.75 3.24
N PRO A 187 16.93 -7.31 2.37
CA PRO A 187 16.59 -6.73 1.06
C PRO A 187 15.71 -7.63 0.19
N PRO A 188 15.87 -8.96 0.14
CA PRO A 188 14.99 -9.81 -0.66
C PRO A 188 13.52 -9.71 -0.29
N SER A 189 13.20 -9.43 0.97
CA SER A 189 11.84 -9.26 1.46
C SER A 189 11.36 -7.81 1.38
N ASN A 190 12.16 -6.86 1.87
CA ASN A 190 11.73 -5.48 2.09
C ASN A 190 12.09 -4.55 0.93
N HIS A 191 13.19 -4.82 0.23
CA HIS A 191 13.71 -4.01 -0.87
C HIS A 191 14.13 -4.89 -2.05
N PRO A 192 13.21 -5.67 -2.65
CA PRO A 192 13.56 -6.70 -3.62
C PRO A 192 14.33 -6.16 -4.83
N ARG A 193 14.14 -4.88 -5.18
CA ARG A 193 14.86 -4.26 -6.29
C ARG A 193 16.33 -3.96 -5.97
N LEU A 194 16.67 -3.72 -4.71
CA LEU A 194 18.05 -3.56 -4.28
C LEU A 194 18.87 -4.84 -4.55
N MET A 195 18.22 -6.01 -4.53
CA MET A 195 18.91 -7.28 -4.86
C MET A 195 19.49 -7.29 -6.27
N THR A 196 18.84 -6.66 -7.24
CA THR A 196 19.37 -6.54 -8.61
C THR A 196 20.67 -5.72 -8.61
N THR A 197 20.68 -4.60 -7.92
CA THR A 197 21.87 -3.74 -7.76
C THR A 197 22.99 -4.50 -7.05
N LEU A 198 22.70 -5.14 -5.92
CA LEU A 198 23.71 -5.92 -5.16
C LEU A 198 24.29 -7.10 -5.95
N MET A 199 23.49 -7.75 -6.79
CA MET A 199 23.98 -8.82 -7.66
C MET A 199 24.92 -8.30 -8.76
N GLN A 200 24.70 -7.07 -9.24
CA GLN A 200 25.57 -6.44 -10.24
C GLN A 200 26.91 -6.00 -9.66
N VAL A 201 26.91 -5.48 -8.43
CA VAL A 201 28.15 -5.06 -7.72
C VAL A 201 29.05 -6.25 -7.37
N LYS A 202 28.50 -7.45 -7.24
CA LYS A 202 29.26 -8.66 -6.88
C LYS A 202 30.24 -9.12 -7.96
N HIS A 203 30.15 -8.62 -9.16
CA HIS A 203 31.00 -8.98 -10.29
C HIS A 203 32.07 -7.92 -10.56
#